data_2a31e0c8f9c8624fcbb1f56f9f68fd47
#
_entry.id   2a31e0c8f9c8624fcbb1f56f9f68fd47
#
_cell.length_a   1.000
_cell.length_b   1.000
_cell.length_c   1.000
_cell.angle_alpha   90.00
_cell.angle_beta   90.00
_cell.angle_gamma   90.00
#
_symmetry.space_group_name_H-M   'P 1'
#
loop_
_entity.id
_entity.type
_entity.pdbx_description
1 polymer ?
#
loop_
_entity_poly.entity_id
_entity_poly.type
_entity_poly.pdbx_seq_one_letter_code
_entity_poly.pdbx_strand_id
1 'polypeptide(L)'
;RDSVASRGLGDVYKRQDVIRPGFGLAEIVIMFSGCKTGLEGICVNRHVLEKEGRLELAEKSVPEADQKMLVNLGPQMDGHEIVIKGNENQSLPEGIEGELMVSGPSVAKGYYNNVESTEEIFHQKIKGKEQHFLTTGDTALLWKGDLYFTGRIKDIIIIRGRNYYPHDIEQVLSLVEELRPGCLMAYSSKGENEIEHLTAAVEVRADLIKDLVMFKKYILPAVDQKIIEIVGEYFQIIPSERLYLAPGAIAKTSSGKIRHQHNRQIFLQQNFEGLIERVSSLKDDESFVGSEKKTTLELEILALFEKIVSLKPEPNQPILDCGADSVVIVEFVDQIEKKFQQDFEVEEKTTLMDIVKQIEQS
;
A
#
# COMPACT_ATOMS: atom_id res chain seq x y z
N ARG A 1 25.66 -33.86 -0.19
CA ARG A 1 25.06 -33.65 -1.53
C ARG A 1 25.06 -32.14 -1.79
N ASP A 2 26.17 -31.63 -2.30
CA ASP A 2 26.22 -30.30 -2.87
C ASP A 2 25.35 -30.33 -4.14
N SER A 3 24.15 -29.76 -4.03
CA SER A 3 23.25 -29.70 -5.17
C SER A 3 23.84 -28.77 -6.23
N VAL A 4 23.64 -29.08 -7.48
CA VAL A 4 24.02 -28.26 -8.64
C VAL A 4 23.42 -26.85 -8.51
N ALA A 5 22.30 -26.68 -7.77
CA ALA A 5 21.66 -25.43 -7.46
C ALA A 5 22.52 -24.50 -6.58
N SER A 6 23.34 -25.02 -5.65
CA SER A 6 24.19 -24.15 -4.81
C SER A 6 25.38 -23.56 -5.59
N ARG A 7 25.83 -24.22 -6.64
CA ARG A 7 26.89 -23.68 -7.52
C ARG A 7 26.36 -22.57 -8.42
N GLY A 8 25.09 -22.68 -8.89
CA GLY A 8 24.46 -21.65 -9.71
C GLY A 8 24.20 -20.34 -8.96
N LEU A 9 23.81 -20.42 -7.69
CA LEU A 9 23.58 -19.22 -6.87
C LEU A 9 24.87 -18.45 -6.56
N GLY A 10 25.98 -19.15 -6.33
CA GLY A 10 27.29 -18.50 -6.12
C GLY A 10 27.80 -17.75 -7.34
N ASP A 11 27.50 -18.22 -8.56
CA ASP A 11 27.86 -17.53 -9.80
C ASP A 11 26.91 -16.36 -10.10
N VAL A 12 25.64 -16.42 -9.72
CA VAL A 12 24.68 -15.31 -9.86
C VAL A 12 25.07 -14.12 -8.97
N TYR A 13 25.52 -14.34 -7.76
CA TYR A 13 26.02 -13.27 -6.89
C TYR A 13 27.33 -12.64 -7.38
N LYS A 14 28.13 -13.36 -8.15
CA LYS A 14 29.37 -12.83 -8.73
C LYS A 14 29.18 -12.03 -10.02
N ARG A 15 27.97 -12.12 -10.63
CA ARG A 15 27.65 -11.49 -11.93
C ARG A 15 26.36 -10.70 -11.86
N GLN A 16 26.27 -9.74 -10.96
CA GLN A 16 25.11 -8.82 -10.86
C GLN A 16 24.89 -8.01 -12.15
N ASP A 17 25.92 -7.85 -12.96
CA ASP A 17 25.89 -7.22 -14.29
C ASP A 17 25.17 -8.08 -15.36
N VAL A 18 24.88 -9.35 -15.09
CA VAL A 18 24.19 -10.27 -16.02
C VAL A 18 22.67 -10.08 -15.96
N ILE A 19 22.12 -9.62 -14.82
CA ILE A 19 20.68 -9.37 -14.70
C ILE A 19 20.37 -8.06 -15.42
N ARG A 20 19.62 -8.15 -16.53
CA ARG A 20 19.25 -7.00 -17.35
C ARG A 20 17.74 -6.84 -17.35
N PRO A 21 17.21 -5.87 -16.60
CA PRO A 21 15.79 -5.56 -16.64
C PRO A 21 15.38 -5.10 -18.03
N GLY A 22 14.15 -5.44 -18.40
CA GLY A 22 13.53 -4.98 -19.62
C GLY A 22 12.01 -5.04 -19.47
N PHE A 23 11.29 -4.38 -20.36
CA PHE A 23 9.84 -4.36 -20.35
C PHE A 23 9.27 -4.89 -21.66
N GLY A 24 8.21 -5.67 -21.55
CA GLY A 24 7.56 -6.28 -22.70
C GLY A 24 6.18 -6.85 -22.41
N LEU A 25 5.45 -7.10 -23.47
CA LEU A 25 4.07 -7.58 -23.46
C LEU A 25 3.92 -8.70 -24.51
N ALA A 26 2.88 -9.53 -24.37
CA ALA A 26 2.51 -10.51 -25.36
C ALA A 26 2.14 -9.88 -26.70
N GLU A 27 1.51 -8.72 -26.68
CA GLU A 27 1.08 -7.92 -27.83
C GLU A 27 2.27 -7.37 -28.65
N ILE A 28 3.47 -7.39 -28.11
CA ILE A 28 4.72 -6.94 -28.75
C ILE A 28 5.71 -8.10 -28.90
N VAL A 29 5.21 -9.31 -28.93
CA VAL A 29 5.95 -10.58 -28.98
C VAL A 29 6.66 -10.87 -27.65
N ILE A 30 7.62 -10.04 -27.19
CA ILE A 30 8.32 -10.26 -25.93
C ILE A 30 8.70 -8.93 -25.26
N MET A 31 9.48 -8.09 -25.94
CA MET A 31 10.17 -6.98 -25.29
C MET A 31 10.34 -5.79 -26.23
N PHE A 32 10.25 -4.56 -25.72
CA PHE A 32 10.46 -3.33 -26.49
C PHE A 32 11.39 -2.33 -25.78
N SER A 33 11.78 -2.59 -24.54
CA SER A 33 12.85 -1.88 -23.85
C SER A 33 13.77 -2.84 -23.12
N GLY A 34 15.00 -2.46 -22.87
CA GLY A 34 15.94 -3.29 -22.11
C GLY A 34 17.22 -2.59 -21.76
N CYS A 35 17.70 -2.86 -20.54
CA CYS A 35 18.96 -2.34 -20.05
C CYS A 35 20.16 -2.93 -20.76
N LYS A 36 21.14 -2.09 -21.09
CA LYS A 36 22.46 -2.52 -21.59
C LYS A 36 23.41 -2.87 -20.46
N THR A 37 23.22 -2.26 -19.31
CA THR A 37 23.96 -2.45 -18.06
C THR A 37 23.17 -3.33 -17.09
N GLY A 38 23.73 -3.69 -15.94
CA GLY A 38 23.10 -4.54 -14.94
C GLY A 38 21.82 -3.96 -14.31
N LEU A 39 21.44 -4.51 -13.16
CA LEU A 39 20.28 -4.03 -12.40
C LEU A 39 20.60 -2.65 -11.80
N GLU A 40 20.00 -1.63 -12.34
CA GLU A 40 20.11 -0.24 -11.88
C GLU A 40 18.73 0.34 -11.61
N GLY A 41 18.67 1.43 -10.86
CA GLY A 41 17.42 2.14 -10.55
C GLY A 41 17.69 3.54 -10.05
N ILE A 42 16.61 4.29 -9.90
CA ILE A 42 16.63 5.62 -9.29
C ILE A 42 15.77 5.65 -8.06
N CYS A 43 16.22 6.35 -7.03
CA CYS A 43 15.44 6.61 -5.84
C CYS A 43 14.71 7.95 -5.99
N VAL A 44 13.40 7.94 -5.90
CA VAL A 44 12.56 9.12 -6.09
C VAL A 44 11.77 9.46 -4.83
N ASN A 45 11.39 10.72 -4.70
CA ASN A 45 10.48 11.19 -3.68
C ASN A 45 9.08 10.62 -3.96
N ARG A 46 8.63 9.70 -3.10
CA ARG A 46 7.35 9.01 -3.22
C ARG A 46 6.17 9.97 -3.24
N HIS A 47 6.15 10.96 -2.34
CA HIS A 47 5.04 11.90 -2.24
C HIS A 47 4.84 12.74 -3.49
N VAL A 48 5.94 13.19 -4.09
CA VAL A 48 5.88 13.98 -5.33
C VAL A 48 5.36 13.14 -6.48
N LEU A 49 5.84 11.89 -6.60
CA LEU A 49 5.37 10.98 -7.63
C LEU A 49 3.87 10.64 -7.46
N GLU A 50 3.43 10.29 -6.27
CA GLU A 50 2.05 9.87 -6.00
C GLU A 50 1.04 11.02 -6.08
N LYS A 51 1.44 12.24 -5.73
CA LYS A 51 0.56 13.41 -5.71
C LYS A 51 0.56 14.20 -7.00
N GLU A 52 1.74 14.36 -7.60
CA GLU A 52 1.95 15.24 -8.74
C GLU A 52 2.19 14.46 -10.05
N GLY A 53 2.41 13.14 -10.00
CA GLY A 53 2.80 12.33 -11.15
C GLY A 53 4.15 12.78 -11.74
N ARG A 54 5.04 13.36 -10.93
CA ARG A 54 6.30 13.96 -11.35
C ARG A 54 7.47 13.28 -10.66
N LEU A 55 8.50 12.98 -11.43
CA LEU A 55 9.77 12.49 -10.92
C LEU A 55 10.52 13.61 -10.19
N GLU A 56 10.91 13.33 -8.96
CA GLU A 56 11.87 14.10 -8.19
C GLU A 56 12.82 13.12 -7.52
N LEU A 57 14.13 13.25 -7.80
CA LEU A 57 15.12 12.37 -7.17
C LEU A 57 15.10 12.60 -5.65
N ALA A 58 15.09 11.52 -4.90
CA ALA A 58 15.15 11.58 -3.45
C ALA A 58 16.54 12.06 -3.01
N GLU A 59 16.57 13.17 -2.29
CA GLU A 59 17.77 13.63 -1.62
C GLU A 59 18.03 12.80 -0.35
N LYS A 60 19.25 12.83 0.19
CA LYS A 60 19.62 12.13 1.43
C LYS A 60 18.82 12.57 2.66
N SER A 61 18.21 13.74 2.60
CA SER A 61 17.35 14.32 3.64
C SER A 61 15.94 13.70 3.67
N VAL A 62 15.51 13.04 2.58
CA VAL A 62 14.20 12.42 2.49
C VAL A 62 14.18 11.13 3.34
N PRO A 63 13.23 10.97 4.28
CA PRO A 63 13.10 9.74 5.06
C PRO A 63 12.97 8.50 4.17
N GLU A 64 13.48 7.36 4.61
CA GLU A 64 13.43 6.11 3.83
C GLU A 64 11.99 5.70 3.49
N ALA A 65 11.05 5.91 4.41
CA ALA A 65 9.62 5.66 4.18
C ALA A 65 9.02 6.50 3.04
N ASP A 66 9.59 7.67 2.77
CA ASP A 66 9.15 8.59 1.72
C ASP A 66 9.92 8.40 0.41
N GLN A 67 10.80 7.40 0.34
CA GLN A 67 11.54 7.06 -0.86
C GLN A 67 10.89 5.90 -1.60
N LYS A 68 10.96 5.94 -2.93
CA LYS A 68 10.54 4.84 -3.82
C LYS A 68 11.66 4.54 -4.80
N MET A 69 12.05 3.26 -4.88
CA MET A 69 13.00 2.79 -5.88
C MET A 69 12.27 2.44 -7.18
N LEU A 70 12.63 3.10 -8.27
CA LEU A 70 12.18 2.74 -9.61
C LEU A 70 13.31 2.03 -10.35
N VAL A 71 13.02 0.83 -10.87
CA VAL A 71 13.98 0.02 -11.63
C VAL A 71 14.12 0.60 -13.03
N ASN A 72 15.36 0.75 -13.48
CA ASN A 72 15.66 1.11 -14.86
C ASN A 72 15.36 -0.08 -15.78
N LEU A 73 14.45 0.13 -16.74
CA LEU A 73 14.05 -0.87 -17.74
C LEU A 73 14.72 -0.63 -19.10
N GLY A 74 15.64 0.33 -19.13
CA GLY A 74 16.45 0.69 -20.30
C GLY A 74 15.72 1.52 -21.35
N PRO A 75 16.46 1.92 -22.39
CA PRO A 75 15.89 2.65 -23.50
C PRO A 75 15.00 1.76 -24.38
N GLN A 76 14.23 2.40 -25.24
CA GLN A 76 13.49 1.70 -26.29
C GLN A 76 14.43 0.90 -27.21
N MET A 77 13.96 -0.22 -27.71
CA MET A 77 14.67 -1.02 -28.69
C MET A 77 14.58 -0.40 -30.09
N ASP A 78 15.57 -0.70 -30.93
CA ASP A 78 15.64 -0.19 -32.30
C ASP A 78 14.33 -0.47 -33.07
N GLY A 79 13.84 0.54 -33.77
CA GLY A 79 12.62 0.48 -34.54
C GLY A 79 11.31 0.63 -33.72
N HIS A 80 11.40 0.72 -32.40
CA HIS A 80 10.27 1.02 -31.53
C HIS A 80 10.27 2.48 -31.11
N GLU A 81 9.09 2.99 -30.83
CA GLU A 81 8.91 4.30 -30.22
C GLU A 81 8.06 4.15 -28.95
N ILE A 82 8.58 4.65 -27.83
CA ILE A 82 7.89 4.72 -26.55
C ILE A 82 7.40 6.15 -26.35
N VAL A 83 6.13 6.31 -25.98
CA VAL A 83 5.53 7.60 -25.63
C VAL A 83 4.82 7.45 -24.29
N ILE A 84 4.99 8.42 -23.42
CA ILE A 84 4.18 8.58 -22.21
C ILE A 84 3.02 9.52 -22.56
N LYS A 85 1.81 9.00 -22.52
CA LYS A 85 0.59 9.72 -22.93
C LYS A 85 -0.07 10.42 -21.74
N GLY A 86 -0.40 11.68 -21.91
CA GLY A 86 -1.24 12.47 -21.01
C GLY A 86 -2.73 12.43 -21.34
N ASN A 87 -3.53 13.12 -20.53
CA ASN A 87 -5.00 13.10 -20.61
C ASN A 87 -5.57 13.58 -21.95
N GLU A 88 -4.88 14.47 -22.67
CA GLU A 88 -5.34 15.01 -23.96
C GLU A 88 -4.74 14.29 -25.17
N ASN A 89 -4.29 13.05 -25.02
CA ASN A 89 -3.57 12.27 -26.03
C ASN A 89 -2.29 12.95 -26.54
N GLN A 90 -1.67 13.83 -25.74
CA GLN A 90 -0.36 14.40 -26.03
C GLN A 90 0.77 13.53 -25.44
N SER A 91 1.96 13.63 -26.04
CA SER A 91 3.19 13.11 -25.45
C SER A 91 3.60 13.98 -24.28
N LEU A 92 3.86 13.37 -23.12
CA LEU A 92 4.38 14.06 -21.95
C LEU A 92 5.91 14.19 -22.02
N PRO A 93 6.49 15.23 -21.40
CA PRO A 93 7.94 15.38 -21.28
C PRO A 93 8.53 14.35 -20.33
N GLU A 94 9.85 14.17 -20.38
CA GLU A 94 10.56 13.33 -19.42
C GLU A 94 10.29 13.74 -17.97
N GLY A 95 10.27 12.75 -17.09
CA GLY A 95 10.03 12.93 -15.66
C GLY A 95 8.55 13.09 -15.28
N ILE A 96 7.64 13.06 -16.23
CA ILE A 96 6.18 13.09 -15.95
C ILE A 96 5.59 11.71 -16.21
N GLU A 97 4.83 11.22 -15.24
CA GLU A 97 4.12 9.95 -15.30
C GLU A 97 2.88 10.05 -16.18
N GLY A 98 2.61 8.99 -16.93
CA GLY A 98 1.41 8.86 -17.72
C GLY A 98 1.26 7.45 -18.26
N GLU A 99 0.33 7.25 -19.18
CA GLU A 99 0.08 5.97 -19.82
C GLU A 99 1.19 5.60 -20.79
N LEU A 100 1.73 4.39 -20.63
CA LEU A 100 2.78 3.87 -21.49
C LEU A 100 2.19 3.42 -22.84
N MET A 101 2.67 4.03 -23.90
CA MET A 101 2.26 3.73 -25.28
C MET A 101 3.46 3.27 -26.09
N VAL A 102 3.27 2.29 -26.96
CA VAL A 102 4.36 1.73 -27.77
C VAL A 102 3.93 1.59 -29.24
N SER A 103 4.82 1.97 -30.16
CA SER A 103 4.70 1.71 -31.58
C SER A 103 5.96 1.00 -32.07
N GLY A 104 5.85 0.13 -33.05
CA GLY A 104 7.03 -0.55 -33.62
C GLY A 104 6.70 -1.81 -34.42
N PRO A 105 7.70 -2.39 -35.09
CA PRO A 105 7.50 -3.48 -36.03
C PRO A 105 7.08 -4.81 -35.38
N SER A 106 7.30 -4.97 -34.08
CA SER A 106 6.91 -6.18 -33.34
C SER A 106 5.53 -6.08 -32.69
N VAL A 107 4.85 -4.93 -32.80
CA VAL A 107 3.47 -4.78 -32.34
C VAL A 107 2.55 -5.64 -33.20
N ALA A 108 1.75 -6.49 -32.57
CA ALA A 108 0.78 -7.35 -33.25
C ALA A 108 -0.27 -6.53 -33.99
N LYS A 109 -0.94 -7.14 -34.97
CA LYS A 109 -1.99 -6.45 -35.73
C LYS A 109 -3.30 -6.30 -34.96
N GLY A 110 -3.49 -7.05 -33.89
CA GLY A 110 -4.70 -7.04 -33.08
C GLY A 110 -5.01 -8.41 -32.46
N TYR A 111 -6.13 -8.50 -31.77
CA TYR A 111 -6.65 -9.74 -31.20
C TYR A 111 -7.48 -10.52 -32.22
N TYR A 112 -7.30 -11.82 -32.25
CA TYR A 112 -8.01 -12.70 -33.17
C TYR A 112 -9.54 -12.66 -32.89
N ASN A 113 -10.34 -12.38 -33.91
CA ASN A 113 -11.81 -12.27 -33.85
C ASN A 113 -12.35 -11.32 -32.76
N ASN A 114 -11.60 -10.30 -32.37
CA ASN A 114 -12.02 -9.28 -31.40
C ASN A 114 -11.67 -7.88 -31.95
N VAL A 115 -12.55 -7.35 -32.81
CA VAL A 115 -12.35 -6.06 -33.47
C VAL A 115 -12.39 -4.91 -32.45
N GLU A 116 -13.34 -4.94 -31.51
CA GLU A 116 -13.54 -3.89 -30.51
C GLU A 116 -12.29 -3.69 -29.67
N SER A 117 -11.78 -4.76 -29.02
CA SER A 117 -10.55 -4.67 -28.26
C SER A 117 -9.32 -4.35 -29.12
N THR A 118 -9.32 -4.72 -30.40
CA THR A 118 -8.23 -4.38 -31.31
C THR A 118 -8.17 -2.89 -31.55
N GLU A 119 -9.30 -2.24 -31.87
CA GLU A 119 -9.36 -0.80 -32.07
C GLU A 119 -9.02 -0.03 -30.79
N GLU A 120 -9.54 -0.49 -29.65
CA GLU A 120 -9.27 0.13 -28.35
C GLU A 120 -7.79 0.07 -27.97
N ILE A 121 -7.10 -1.03 -28.25
CA ILE A 121 -5.75 -1.29 -27.71
C ILE A 121 -4.65 -0.95 -28.74
N PHE A 122 -4.81 -1.30 -30.04
CA PHE A 122 -3.71 -1.23 -31.00
C PHE A 122 -3.72 0.02 -31.89
N HIS A 123 -4.85 0.70 -32.00
CA HIS A 123 -5.00 1.79 -32.99
C HIS A 123 -5.11 3.17 -32.34
N GLN A 124 -4.40 3.37 -31.25
CA GLN A 124 -4.42 4.65 -30.53
C GLN A 124 -3.58 5.72 -31.24
N LYS A 125 -4.06 6.96 -31.21
CA LYS A 125 -3.40 8.12 -31.81
C LYS A 125 -2.84 9.07 -30.75
N ILE A 126 -1.62 9.55 -30.98
CA ILE A 126 -0.97 10.57 -30.16
C ILE A 126 -0.86 11.85 -30.98
N LYS A 127 -1.20 13.01 -30.42
CA LYS A 127 -1.09 14.30 -31.08
C LYS A 127 0.33 14.53 -31.62
N GLY A 128 0.44 14.89 -32.90
CA GLY A 128 1.72 15.16 -33.56
C GLY A 128 2.48 13.89 -33.99
N LYS A 129 1.88 12.70 -33.89
CA LYS A 129 2.43 11.45 -34.40
C LYS A 129 1.56 10.91 -35.52
N GLU A 130 2.20 10.37 -36.58
CA GLU A 130 1.49 9.79 -37.71
C GLU A 130 1.10 8.33 -37.50
N GLN A 131 1.94 7.57 -36.81
CA GLN A 131 1.73 6.14 -36.55
C GLN A 131 0.68 5.91 -35.45
N HIS A 132 0.14 4.69 -35.46
CA HIS A 132 -0.68 4.19 -34.36
C HIS A 132 0.19 3.60 -33.24
N PHE A 133 -0.33 3.66 -32.04
CA PHE A 133 0.30 3.14 -30.84
C PHE A 133 -0.57 2.08 -30.17
N LEU A 134 0.08 1.09 -29.59
CA LEU A 134 -0.51 0.15 -28.66
C LEU A 134 -0.59 0.82 -27.28
N THR A 135 -1.75 0.79 -26.63
CA THR A 135 -1.88 1.13 -25.22
C THR A 135 -1.57 -0.08 -24.36
N THR A 136 -0.67 0.05 -23.40
CA THR A 136 -0.25 -1.07 -22.54
C THR A 136 -1.16 -1.26 -21.33
N GLY A 137 -1.88 -0.20 -20.93
CA GLY A 137 -2.64 -0.13 -19.68
C GLY A 137 -1.74 0.00 -18.44
N ASP A 138 -0.44 0.22 -18.66
CA ASP A 138 0.55 0.44 -17.61
C ASP A 138 0.91 1.93 -17.52
N THR A 139 1.29 2.41 -16.33
CA THR A 139 1.84 3.74 -16.11
C THR A 139 3.36 3.67 -16.03
N ALA A 140 4.00 4.69 -16.58
CA ALA A 140 5.44 4.78 -16.63
C ALA A 140 5.89 6.25 -16.78
N LEU A 141 7.18 6.49 -16.68
CA LEU A 141 7.83 7.73 -17.07
C LEU A 141 9.12 7.44 -17.83
N LEU A 142 9.55 8.39 -18.63
CA LEU A 142 10.86 8.40 -19.24
C LEU A 142 11.79 9.35 -18.47
N TRP A 143 13.02 8.94 -18.24
CA TRP A 143 14.05 9.79 -17.63
C TRP A 143 15.42 9.49 -18.24
N LYS A 144 16.06 10.52 -18.80
CA LYS A 144 17.33 10.41 -19.51
C LYS A 144 17.34 9.36 -20.63
N GLY A 145 16.18 9.21 -21.31
CA GLY A 145 15.96 8.27 -22.38
C GLY A 145 15.64 6.83 -21.95
N ASP A 146 15.67 6.52 -20.66
CA ASP A 146 15.33 5.21 -20.10
C ASP A 146 13.90 5.15 -19.59
N LEU A 147 13.30 3.96 -19.65
CA LEU A 147 11.94 3.68 -19.19
C LEU A 147 11.93 3.25 -17.71
N TYR A 148 10.99 3.80 -16.96
CA TYR A 148 10.71 3.44 -15.57
C TYR A 148 9.22 3.15 -15.40
N PHE A 149 8.88 1.92 -15.05
CA PHE A 149 7.51 1.49 -14.77
C PHE A 149 7.08 1.97 -13.37
N THR A 150 5.86 2.47 -13.25
CA THR A 150 5.31 2.96 -11.98
C THR A 150 4.12 2.15 -11.48
N GLY A 151 3.27 1.62 -12.38
CA GLY A 151 2.11 0.84 -12.00
C GLY A 151 1.22 0.43 -13.16
N ARG A 152 0.00 -0.02 -12.84
CA ARG A 152 -1.07 -0.33 -13.81
C ARG A 152 -2.25 0.60 -13.61
N ILE A 153 -2.75 1.21 -14.68
CA ILE A 153 -3.85 2.17 -14.63
C ILE A 153 -5.07 1.60 -13.89
N LYS A 154 -5.45 0.36 -14.22
CA LYS A 154 -6.63 -0.31 -13.62
C LYS A 154 -6.45 -0.74 -12.17
N ASP A 155 -5.22 -0.78 -11.69
CA ASP A 155 -4.89 -1.25 -10.35
C ASP A 155 -4.55 -0.09 -9.38
N ILE A 156 -4.31 1.12 -9.90
CA ILE A 156 -4.00 2.30 -9.08
C ILE A 156 -5.17 2.57 -8.12
N ILE A 157 -4.83 2.76 -6.86
CA ILE A 157 -5.75 3.11 -5.80
C ILE A 157 -5.72 4.63 -5.66
N ILE A 158 -6.87 5.30 -5.87
CA ILE A 158 -6.96 6.76 -5.79
C ILE A 158 -7.74 7.14 -4.54
N ILE A 159 -7.05 7.69 -3.53
CA ILE A 159 -7.67 8.13 -2.29
C ILE A 159 -7.35 9.62 -2.09
N ARG A 160 -8.39 10.44 -1.95
CA ARG A 160 -8.26 11.89 -1.73
C ARG A 160 -7.36 12.58 -2.76
N GLY A 161 -7.41 12.13 -4.04
CA GLY A 161 -6.65 12.70 -5.15
C GLY A 161 -5.17 12.30 -5.18
N ARG A 162 -4.73 11.35 -4.35
CA ARG A 162 -3.37 10.79 -4.36
C ARG A 162 -3.40 9.37 -4.92
N ASN A 163 -2.45 9.06 -5.79
CA ASN A 163 -2.29 7.74 -6.39
C ASN A 163 -1.46 6.85 -5.47
N TYR A 164 -1.96 5.66 -5.17
CA TYR A 164 -1.22 4.62 -4.45
C TYR A 164 -1.09 3.39 -5.33
N TYR A 165 0.10 2.82 -5.37
CA TYR A 165 0.39 1.66 -6.20
C TYR A 165 0.28 0.39 -5.34
N PRO A 166 -0.60 -0.57 -5.68
CA PRO A 166 -0.81 -1.78 -4.88
C PRO A 166 0.48 -2.50 -4.52
N HIS A 167 1.40 -2.65 -5.49
CA HIS A 167 2.64 -3.39 -5.27
C HIS A 167 3.56 -2.75 -4.22
N ASP A 168 3.54 -1.41 -4.06
CA ASP A 168 4.32 -0.74 -3.02
C ASP A 168 3.76 -1.06 -1.63
N ILE A 169 2.42 -1.04 -1.49
CA ILE A 169 1.73 -1.40 -0.24
C ILE A 169 1.96 -2.88 0.07
N GLU A 170 1.83 -3.76 -0.92
CA GLU A 170 2.07 -5.20 -0.79
C GLU A 170 3.51 -5.52 -0.38
N GLN A 171 4.47 -4.76 -0.88
CA GLN A 171 5.88 -4.87 -0.49
C GLN A 171 6.06 -4.52 0.99
N VAL A 172 5.47 -3.42 1.44
CA VAL A 172 5.54 -3.00 2.86
C VAL A 172 4.81 -4.00 3.76
N LEU A 173 3.64 -4.50 3.36
CA LEU A 173 2.93 -5.57 4.08
C LEU A 173 3.77 -6.85 4.21
N SER A 174 4.67 -7.13 3.26
CA SER A 174 5.54 -8.31 3.30
C SER A 174 6.58 -8.27 4.42
N LEU A 175 6.77 -7.12 5.07
CA LEU A 175 7.63 -6.98 6.25
C LEU A 175 6.97 -7.50 7.53
N VAL A 176 5.66 -7.76 7.52
CA VAL A 176 4.94 -8.37 8.65
C VAL A 176 5.16 -9.88 8.61
N GLU A 177 5.94 -10.40 9.56
CA GLU A 177 6.41 -11.79 9.58
C GLU A 177 5.30 -12.84 9.65
N GLU A 178 4.16 -12.50 10.23
CA GLU A 178 3.00 -13.37 10.37
C GLU A 178 2.24 -13.60 9.06
N LEU A 179 2.49 -12.74 8.07
CA LEU A 179 1.86 -12.83 6.76
C LEU A 179 2.66 -13.73 5.81
N ARG A 180 1.97 -14.25 4.82
CA ARG A 180 2.57 -15.11 3.81
C ARG A 180 3.15 -14.29 2.66
N PRO A 181 4.48 -14.26 2.48
CA PRO A 181 5.11 -13.46 1.42
C PRO A 181 4.56 -13.77 0.03
N GLY A 182 4.34 -12.72 -0.76
CA GLY A 182 3.81 -12.84 -2.12
C GLY A 182 2.34 -13.29 -2.21
N CYS A 183 1.61 -13.30 -1.07
CA CYS A 183 0.18 -13.58 -0.99
C CYS A 183 -0.51 -12.45 -0.23
N LEU A 184 -0.23 -11.23 -0.65
CA LEU A 184 -0.70 -9.97 -0.08
C LEU A 184 -1.26 -9.14 -1.22
N MET A 185 -2.41 -8.53 -1.04
CA MET A 185 -3.08 -7.75 -2.06
C MET A 185 -3.64 -6.47 -1.46
N ALA A 186 -3.35 -5.35 -2.10
CA ALA A 186 -3.95 -4.06 -1.81
C ALA A 186 -4.89 -3.66 -2.96
N TYR A 187 -6.05 -3.10 -2.66
CA TYR A 187 -6.99 -2.60 -3.66
C TYR A 187 -7.93 -1.55 -3.07
N SER A 188 -8.57 -0.78 -3.95
CA SER A 188 -9.63 0.13 -3.52
C SER A 188 -10.96 -0.60 -3.43
N SER A 189 -11.69 -0.36 -2.34
CA SER A 189 -13.10 -0.67 -2.19
C SER A 189 -13.89 0.62 -2.00
N LYS A 190 -15.20 0.58 -2.28
CA LYS A 190 -16.09 1.71 -2.03
C LYS A 190 -16.89 1.43 -0.76
N GLY A 191 -16.91 2.39 0.16
CA GLY A 191 -17.78 2.38 1.32
C GLY A 191 -19.23 2.75 0.95
N GLU A 192 -20.10 2.82 1.94
CA GLU A 192 -21.53 3.17 1.78
C GLU A 192 -21.74 4.55 1.14
N ASN A 193 -20.78 5.46 1.29
CA ASN A 193 -20.82 6.83 0.73
C ASN A 193 -20.14 6.94 -0.64
N GLU A 194 -19.88 5.83 -1.34
CA GLU A 194 -19.10 5.76 -2.59
C GLU A 194 -17.65 6.30 -2.50
N ILE A 195 -17.17 6.60 -1.30
CA ILE A 195 -15.79 7.04 -1.08
C ILE A 195 -14.86 5.84 -1.24
N GLU A 196 -13.78 6.03 -1.97
CA GLU A 196 -12.74 4.99 -2.13
C GLU A 196 -11.90 4.86 -0.86
N HIS A 197 -11.73 3.62 -0.41
CA HIS A 197 -10.96 3.22 0.76
C HIS A 197 -9.92 2.19 0.38
N LEU A 198 -8.82 2.16 1.13
CA LEU A 198 -7.82 1.10 1.00
C LEU A 198 -8.32 -0.16 1.71
N THR A 199 -8.30 -1.27 0.99
CA THR A 199 -8.49 -2.61 1.53
C THR A 199 -7.21 -3.42 1.39
N ALA A 200 -6.79 -4.08 2.45
CA ALA A 200 -5.68 -5.03 2.48
C ALA A 200 -6.22 -6.46 2.63
N ALA A 201 -5.99 -7.32 1.65
CA ALA A 201 -6.30 -8.74 1.74
C ALA A 201 -4.99 -9.53 1.88
N VAL A 202 -4.84 -10.27 2.99
CA VAL A 202 -3.56 -10.87 3.36
C VAL A 202 -3.73 -12.33 3.74
N GLU A 203 -2.94 -13.23 3.16
CA GLU A 203 -2.87 -14.61 3.62
C GLU A 203 -1.98 -14.70 4.87
N VAL A 204 -2.51 -15.33 5.91
CA VAL A 204 -1.78 -15.60 7.14
C VAL A 204 -0.98 -16.89 7.00
N ARG A 205 0.14 -17.00 7.69
CA ARG A 205 0.96 -18.23 7.69
C ARG A 205 0.18 -19.41 8.28
N ALA A 206 0.29 -20.57 7.62
CA ALA A 206 -0.46 -21.79 7.98
C ALA A 206 -0.17 -22.30 9.40
N ASP A 207 1.05 -22.07 9.91
CA ASP A 207 1.45 -22.49 11.26
C ASP A 207 0.72 -21.73 12.37
N LEU A 208 0.32 -20.48 12.12
CA LEU A 208 -0.36 -19.61 13.06
C LEU A 208 -1.87 -19.90 13.18
N ILE A 209 -2.48 -20.48 12.15
CA ILE A 209 -3.92 -20.72 12.08
C ILE A 209 -4.33 -22.18 12.36
N LYS A 210 -3.40 -23.00 12.89
CA LYS A 210 -3.72 -24.36 13.34
C LYS A 210 -4.79 -24.37 14.41
N ASP A 211 -4.79 -23.37 15.28
CA ASP A 211 -5.84 -23.09 16.24
C ASP A 211 -6.43 -21.70 15.95
N LEU A 212 -7.57 -21.68 15.27
CA LEU A 212 -8.24 -20.43 14.88
C LEU A 212 -8.75 -19.62 16.07
N VAL A 213 -9.11 -20.26 17.19
CA VAL A 213 -9.58 -19.55 18.38
C VAL A 213 -8.40 -18.79 19.02
N MET A 214 -7.27 -19.47 19.17
CA MET A 214 -6.06 -18.85 19.68
C MET A 214 -5.55 -17.74 18.76
N PHE A 215 -5.57 -17.99 17.44
CA PHE A 215 -5.18 -16.99 16.45
C PHE A 215 -6.03 -15.72 16.57
N LYS A 216 -7.36 -15.85 16.48
CA LYS A 216 -8.27 -14.70 16.50
C LYS A 216 -8.19 -13.90 17.80
N LYS A 217 -8.02 -14.58 18.93
CA LYS A 217 -8.05 -13.94 20.25
C LYS A 217 -6.71 -13.26 20.62
N TYR A 218 -5.58 -13.86 20.26
CA TYR A 218 -4.28 -13.44 20.81
C TYR A 218 -3.28 -12.95 19.75
N ILE A 219 -3.33 -13.49 18.52
CA ILE A 219 -2.36 -13.16 17.47
C ILE A 219 -2.91 -12.07 16.54
N LEU A 220 -4.14 -12.24 16.08
CA LEU A 220 -4.75 -11.32 15.11
C LEU A 220 -4.74 -9.86 15.54
N PRO A 221 -5.05 -9.47 16.79
CA PRO A 221 -5.01 -8.05 17.18
C PRO A 221 -3.62 -7.43 17.03
N ALA A 222 -2.57 -8.18 17.35
CA ALA A 222 -1.19 -7.70 17.19
C ALA A 222 -0.78 -7.60 15.72
N VAL A 223 -1.22 -8.54 14.87
CA VAL A 223 -0.98 -8.50 13.41
C VAL A 223 -1.73 -7.34 12.78
N ASP A 224 -2.98 -7.11 13.18
CA ASP A 224 -3.81 -6.00 12.69
C ASP A 224 -3.17 -4.65 13.02
N GLN A 225 -2.69 -4.49 14.24
CA GLN A 225 -1.98 -3.28 14.67
C GLN A 225 -0.69 -3.06 13.86
N LYS A 226 0.12 -4.11 13.64
CA LYS A 226 1.34 -4.01 12.81
C LYS A 226 1.03 -3.57 11.37
N ILE A 227 -0.06 -4.08 10.77
CA ILE A 227 -0.49 -3.66 9.43
C ILE A 227 -0.86 -2.19 9.42
N ILE A 228 -1.64 -1.72 10.39
CA ILE A 228 -2.03 -0.31 10.53
C ILE A 228 -0.80 0.58 10.67
N GLU A 229 0.11 0.23 11.57
CA GLU A 229 1.32 1.00 11.84
C GLU A 229 2.23 1.10 10.61
N ILE A 230 2.55 -0.03 9.98
CA ILE A 230 3.49 -0.04 8.85
C ILE A 230 2.93 0.65 7.62
N VAL A 231 1.65 0.43 7.29
CA VAL A 231 1.02 1.13 6.15
C VAL A 231 0.86 2.62 6.46
N GLY A 232 0.51 2.97 7.70
CA GLY A 232 0.43 4.36 8.16
C GLY A 232 1.76 5.10 8.08
N GLU A 233 2.85 4.46 8.48
CA GLU A 233 4.20 5.03 8.43
C GLU A 233 4.64 5.34 7.00
N TYR A 234 4.47 4.38 6.08
CA TYR A 234 4.97 4.51 4.70
C TYR A 234 4.07 5.32 3.78
N PHE A 235 2.75 5.27 3.97
CA PHE A 235 1.79 5.84 3.01
C PHE A 235 0.89 6.93 3.61
N GLN A 236 0.92 7.14 4.92
CA GLN A 236 0.06 8.11 5.63
C GLN A 236 -1.44 7.85 5.41
N ILE A 237 -1.80 6.60 5.16
CA ILE A 237 -3.17 6.10 5.11
C ILE A 237 -3.26 4.80 5.91
N ILE A 238 -4.46 4.50 6.39
CA ILE A 238 -4.74 3.26 7.10
C ILE A 238 -5.68 2.43 6.23
N PRO A 239 -5.44 1.11 6.08
CA PRO A 239 -6.40 0.25 5.43
C PRO A 239 -7.71 0.24 6.23
N SER A 240 -8.79 0.76 5.62
CA SER A 240 -10.10 0.81 6.27
C SER A 240 -10.72 -0.58 6.42
N GLU A 241 -10.32 -1.51 5.57
CA GLU A 241 -10.74 -2.91 5.64
C GLU A 241 -9.52 -3.83 5.51
N ARG A 242 -9.44 -4.83 6.37
CA ARG A 242 -8.40 -5.86 6.37
C ARG A 242 -9.04 -7.23 6.34
N LEU A 243 -8.71 -8.02 5.31
CA LEU A 243 -9.20 -9.40 5.11
C LEU A 243 -8.08 -10.37 5.45
N TYR A 244 -8.25 -11.13 6.50
CA TYR A 244 -7.31 -12.18 6.90
C TYR A 244 -7.74 -13.49 6.28
N LEU A 245 -6.86 -14.07 5.47
CA LEU A 245 -7.18 -15.18 4.59
C LEU A 245 -6.35 -16.42 4.94
N ALA A 246 -6.95 -17.59 4.73
CA ALA A 246 -6.22 -18.85 4.77
C ALA A 246 -5.28 -18.98 3.56
N PRO A 247 -4.19 -19.75 3.67
CA PRO A 247 -3.28 -20.01 2.56
C PRO A 247 -3.99 -20.58 1.34
N GLY A 248 -3.77 -19.96 0.18
CA GLY A 248 -4.38 -20.36 -1.09
C GLY A 248 -5.67 -19.64 -1.46
N ALA A 249 -6.16 -18.71 -0.63
CA ALA A 249 -7.36 -17.93 -0.93
C ALA A 249 -7.12 -16.85 -2.01
N ILE A 250 -5.88 -16.35 -2.14
CA ILE A 250 -5.50 -15.39 -3.18
C ILE A 250 -5.15 -16.14 -4.46
N ALA A 251 -5.98 -15.98 -5.50
CA ALA A 251 -5.77 -16.61 -6.79
C ALA A 251 -4.56 -16.01 -7.52
N LYS A 252 -3.73 -16.91 -8.07
CA LYS A 252 -2.51 -16.57 -8.82
C LYS A 252 -2.54 -17.15 -10.24
N THR A 253 -1.72 -16.59 -11.10
CA THR A 253 -1.42 -17.17 -12.42
C THR A 253 -0.53 -18.40 -12.27
N SER A 254 -0.38 -19.18 -13.34
CA SER A 254 0.57 -20.29 -13.40
C SER A 254 2.03 -19.88 -13.13
N SER A 255 2.36 -18.62 -13.40
CA SER A 255 3.68 -18.04 -13.10
C SER A 255 3.82 -17.49 -11.66
N GLY A 256 2.77 -17.63 -10.81
CA GLY A 256 2.78 -17.19 -9.41
C GLY A 256 2.44 -15.72 -9.17
N LYS A 257 2.06 -14.95 -10.21
CA LYS A 257 1.63 -13.56 -10.07
C LYS A 257 0.20 -13.49 -9.57
N ILE A 258 -0.09 -12.54 -8.67
CA ILE A 258 -1.46 -12.28 -8.16
C ILE A 258 -2.37 -11.82 -9.30
N ARG A 259 -3.57 -12.37 -9.34
CA ARG A 259 -4.63 -11.98 -10.29
C ARG A 259 -5.48 -10.85 -9.69
N HIS A 260 -4.91 -9.63 -9.60
CA HIS A 260 -5.51 -8.50 -8.88
C HIS A 260 -6.98 -8.26 -9.22
N GLN A 261 -7.32 -8.10 -10.50
CA GLN A 261 -8.70 -7.83 -10.93
C GLN A 261 -9.66 -8.96 -10.57
N HIS A 262 -9.25 -10.20 -10.74
CA HIS A 262 -10.05 -11.37 -10.40
C HIS A 262 -10.29 -11.48 -8.89
N ASN A 263 -9.23 -11.36 -8.08
CA ASN A 263 -9.35 -11.39 -6.62
C ASN A 263 -10.20 -10.23 -6.11
N ARG A 264 -9.99 -9.02 -6.64
CA ARG A 264 -10.79 -7.83 -6.28
C ARG A 264 -12.28 -8.07 -6.50
N GLN A 265 -12.67 -8.63 -7.66
CA GLN A 265 -14.07 -8.95 -7.94
C GLN A 265 -14.64 -9.94 -6.93
N ILE A 266 -13.92 -11.01 -6.61
CA ILE A 266 -14.34 -12.02 -5.64
C ILE A 266 -14.48 -11.41 -4.24
N PHE A 267 -13.50 -10.64 -3.79
CA PHE A 267 -13.50 -10.06 -2.45
C PHE A 267 -14.59 -9.00 -2.27
N LEU A 268 -14.90 -8.22 -3.30
CA LEU A 268 -16.00 -7.26 -3.28
C LEU A 268 -17.38 -7.94 -3.21
N GLN A 269 -17.54 -9.13 -3.79
CA GLN A 269 -18.78 -9.92 -3.69
C GLN A 269 -19.02 -10.54 -2.32
N GLN A 270 -18.06 -10.46 -1.40
CA GLN A 270 -18.10 -10.95 -0.02
C GLN A 270 -18.37 -12.46 0.16
N ASN A 271 -18.46 -13.20 -0.92
CA ASN A 271 -18.74 -14.64 -0.91
C ASN A 271 -17.56 -15.40 -1.51
N PHE A 272 -16.55 -15.68 -0.69
CA PHE A 272 -15.37 -16.43 -1.09
C PHE A 272 -14.86 -17.34 0.03
N GLU A 273 -14.23 -18.43 -0.36
CA GLU A 273 -13.65 -19.40 0.56
C GLU A 273 -12.34 -18.89 1.16
N GLY A 274 -12.03 -19.34 2.37
CA GLY A 274 -10.74 -19.05 3.01
C GLY A 274 -10.70 -17.75 3.81
N LEU A 275 -11.81 -17.02 3.97
CA LEU A 275 -11.87 -15.88 4.90
C LEU A 275 -11.79 -16.38 6.34
N ILE A 276 -10.76 -15.94 7.07
CA ILE A 276 -10.58 -16.21 8.50
C ILE A 276 -11.29 -15.13 9.32
N GLU A 277 -11.01 -13.87 9.00
CA GLU A 277 -11.58 -12.71 9.69
C GLU A 277 -11.62 -11.50 8.77
N ARG A 278 -12.60 -10.63 8.99
CA ARG A 278 -12.71 -9.31 8.37
C ARG A 278 -12.72 -8.27 9.47
N VAL A 279 -11.76 -7.37 9.44
CA VAL A 279 -11.68 -6.22 10.35
C VAL A 279 -11.96 -4.96 9.54
N SER A 280 -12.98 -4.21 9.92
CA SER A 280 -13.38 -2.98 9.24
C SER A 280 -13.42 -1.82 10.22
N SER A 281 -12.84 -0.71 9.81
CA SER A 281 -12.92 0.57 10.51
C SER A 281 -13.98 1.51 9.90
N LEU A 282 -14.76 1.03 8.90
CA LEU A 282 -15.72 1.86 8.15
C LEU A 282 -16.97 2.27 8.91
N LYS A 283 -17.18 1.75 10.13
CA LYS A 283 -18.39 2.06 10.92
C LYS A 283 -18.35 3.38 11.68
N ASP A 284 -17.20 4.09 11.70
CA ASP A 284 -16.98 5.31 12.51
C ASP A 284 -16.60 6.53 11.66
N ASP A 285 -16.98 6.58 10.37
CA ASP A 285 -16.53 7.64 9.44
C ASP A 285 -17.18 9.03 9.63
N GLU A 286 -17.80 9.32 10.78
CA GLU A 286 -18.06 10.73 11.18
C GLU A 286 -16.93 11.36 12.02
N SER A 287 -15.86 10.62 12.38
CA SER A 287 -14.81 11.09 13.27
C SER A 287 -13.38 11.07 12.73
N PHE A 288 -13.12 10.72 11.45
CA PHE A 288 -11.77 10.81 10.89
C PHE A 288 -11.49 12.13 10.18
N VAL A 289 -11.80 13.22 10.84
CA VAL A 289 -11.12 14.50 10.67
C VAL A 289 -10.02 14.54 11.73
N GLY A 290 -8.80 14.22 11.32
CA GLY A 290 -7.63 14.29 12.18
C GLY A 290 -7.44 13.04 13.04
N SER A 291 -6.57 12.11 12.60
CA SER A 291 -5.74 11.44 13.58
C SER A 291 -4.80 12.51 14.13
N GLU A 292 -5.29 13.29 15.07
CA GLU A 292 -4.41 13.96 16.01
C GLU A 292 -3.45 12.88 16.52
N LYS A 293 -2.16 13.08 16.31
CA LYS A 293 -1.14 12.39 17.09
C LYS A 293 -1.66 12.52 18.50
N LYS A 294 -1.94 11.40 19.19
CA LYS A 294 -2.21 11.44 20.63
C LYS A 294 -1.17 12.36 21.19
N THR A 295 -1.60 13.47 21.78
CA THR A 295 -0.66 14.46 22.26
C THR A 295 0.26 13.73 23.24
N THR A 296 1.48 14.19 23.40
CA THR A 296 2.41 13.62 24.39
C THR A 296 1.71 13.52 25.75
N LEU A 297 0.79 14.46 26.02
CA LEU A 297 -0.07 14.55 27.19
C LEU A 297 -1.07 13.38 27.29
N GLU A 298 -1.77 13.05 26.20
CA GLU A 298 -2.70 11.91 26.18
C GLU A 298 -2.01 10.60 26.50
N LEU A 299 -0.83 10.36 25.89
CA LEU A 299 -0.03 9.15 26.15
C LEU A 299 0.45 9.11 27.61
N GLU A 300 0.83 10.25 28.20
CA GLU A 300 1.24 10.31 29.58
C GLU A 300 0.10 10.03 30.56
N ILE A 301 -1.11 10.55 30.31
CA ILE A 301 -2.28 10.31 31.15
C ILE A 301 -2.75 8.87 31.05
N LEU A 302 -2.80 8.29 29.84
CA LEU A 302 -3.14 6.89 29.65
C LEU A 302 -2.16 5.95 30.35
N ALA A 303 -0.85 6.21 30.24
CA ALA A 303 0.19 5.42 30.90
C ALA A 303 0.13 5.56 32.43
N LEU A 304 -0.19 6.73 32.94
CA LEU A 304 -0.36 6.96 34.38
C LEU A 304 -1.59 6.21 34.92
N PHE A 305 -2.70 6.23 34.18
CA PHE A 305 -3.91 5.47 34.52
C PHE A 305 -3.63 3.97 34.58
N GLU A 306 -3.03 3.40 33.51
CA GLU A 306 -2.69 1.96 33.46
C GLU A 306 -1.76 1.55 34.61
N LYS A 307 -0.83 2.41 34.96
CA LYS A 307 0.13 2.17 36.07
C LYS A 307 -0.54 2.13 37.44
N ILE A 308 -1.51 3.02 37.72
CA ILE A 308 -2.14 3.18 39.02
C ILE A 308 -3.34 2.24 39.16
N VAL A 309 -4.21 2.25 38.13
CA VAL A 309 -5.45 1.49 38.15
C VAL A 309 -5.24 0.03 37.80
N SER A 310 -4.09 -0.32 37.16
CA SER A 310 -3.76 -1.67 36.69
C SER A 310 -4.78 -2.25 35.71
N LEU A 311 -5.53 -1.39 35.03
CA LEU A 311 -6.49 -1.71 33.98
C LEU A 311 -6.14 -0.93 32.72
N LYS A 312 -6.34 -1.54 31.55
CA LYS A 312 -6.11 -0.85 30.28
C LYS A 312 -7.24 0.17 30.04
N PRO A 313 -6.91 1.45 29.92
CA PRO A 313 -7.93 2.48 29.82
C PRO A 313 -8.59 2.49 28.45
N GLU A 314 -9.91 2.68 28.41
CA GLU A 314 -10.63 3.09 27.22
C GLU A 314 -10.80 4.63 27.28
N PRO A 315 -10.20 5.40 26.36
CA PRO A 315 -10.11 6.86 26.46
C PRO A 315 -11.46 7.60 26.64
N ASN A 316 -12.52 7.06 26.08
CA ASN A 316 -13.87 7.61 26.09
C ASN A 316 -14.82 6.92 27.07
N GLN A 317 -14.34 5.98 27.89
CA GLN A 317 -15.15 5.36 28.95
C GLN A 317 -15.11 6.24 30.19
N PRO A 318 -16.27 6.42 30.88
CA PRO A 318 -16.27 7.09 32.18
C PRO A 318 -15.30 6.42 33.17
N ILE A 319 -14.48 7.21 33.82
CA ILE A 319 -13.42 6.70 34.72
C ILE A 319 -14.00 5.86 35.87
N LEU A 320 -15.19 6.22 36.36
CA LEU A 320 -15.89 5.49 37.41
C LEU A 320 -16.46 4.14 36.95
N ASP A 321 -16.63 3.96 35.64
CA ASP A 321 -17.20 2.74 35.05
C ASP A 321 -16.11 1.75 34.58
N CYS A 322 -14.83 2.07 34.77
CA CYS A 322 -13.71 1.22 34.32
C CYS A 322 -13.52 -0.07 35.14
N GLY A 323 -14.31 -0.25 36.21
CA GLY A 323 -14.23 -1.42 37.10
C GLY A 323 -13.14 -1.36 38.15
N ALA A 324 -12.50 -0.20 38.32
CA ALA A 324 -11.54 0.04 39.39
C ALA A 324 -12.25 0.39 40.71
N ASP A 325 -11.54 0.14 41.84
CA ASP A 325 -11.99 0.59 43.16
C ASP A 325 -11.96 2.13 43.21
N SER A 326 -13.00 2.73 43.84
CA SER A 326 -13.12 4.16 43.98
C SER A 326 -11.90 4.81 44.68
N VAL A 327 -11.23 4.09 45.57
CA VAL A 327 -10.02 4.56 46.25
C VAL A 327 -8.84 4.70 45.26
N VAL A 328 -8.70 3.77 44.32
CA VAL A 328 -7.65 3.78 43.30
C VAL A 328 -7.89 4.91 42.30
N ILE A 329 -9.16 5.20 41.98
CA ILE A 329 -9.52 6.33 41.10
C ILE A 329 -9.18 7.65 41.77
N VAL A 330 -9.47 7.81 43.06
CA VAL A 330 -9.08 9.00 43.83
C VAL A 330 -7.56 9.16 43.85
N GLU A 331 -6.80 8.10 44.02
CA GLU A 331 -5.33 8.13 43.97
C GLU A 331 -4.84 8.57 42.57
N PHE A 332 -5.46 8.08 41.50
CA PHE A 332 -5.14 8.50 40.13
C PHE A 332 -5.38 9.99 39.91
N VAL A 333 -6.52 10.52 40.36
CA VAL A 333 -6.85 11.95 40.26
C VAL A 333 -5.84 12.79 41.07
N ASP A 334 -5.56 12.43 42.30
CA ASP A 334 -4.56 13.12 43.16
C ASP A 334 -3.17 13.16 42.52
N GLN A 335 -2.76 12.09 41.85
CA GLN A 335 -1.47 12.06 41.14
C GLN A 335 -1.46 12.94 39.88
N ILE A 336 -2.57 13.04 39.14
CA ILE A 336 -2.69 13.96 38.02
C ILE A 336 -2.64 15.40 38.50
N GLU A 337 -3.43 15.75 39.53
CA GLU A 337 -3.45 17.08 40.13
C GLU A 337 -2.07 17.54 40.59
N LYS A 338 -1.33 16.67 41.26
CA LYS A 338 0.04 16.95 41.69
C LYS A 338 1.02 17.10 40.50
N LYS A 339 0.84 16.31 39.45
CA LYS A 339 1.75 16.32 38.29
C LYS A 339 1.54 17.58 37.43
N PHE A 340 0.29 17.97 37.22
CA PHE A 340 -0.05 19.11 36.38
C PHE A 340 -0.34 20.42 37.17
N GLN A 341 -0.29 20.37 38.49
CA GLN A 341 -0.52 21.49 39.42
C GLN A 341 -1.86 22.18 39.19
N GLN A 342 -2.90 21.38 38.93
CA GLN A 342 -4.25 21.83 38.62
C GLN A 342 -5.27 20.91 39.28
N ASP A 343 -6.36 21.47 39.82
CA ASP A 343 -7.49 20.70 40.35
C ASP A 343 -8.41 20.24 39.21
N PHE A 344 -8.89 19.01 39.29
CA PHE A 344 -9.80 18.43 38.29
C PHE A 344 -11.14 18.08 38.92
N GLU A 345 -12.20 18.54 38.27
CA GLU A 345 -13.55 18.09 38.61
C GLU A 345 -13.87 16.77 37.88
N VAL A 346 -14.00 15.71 38.67
CA VAL A 346 -14.36 14.38 38.17
C VAL A 346 -15.82 14.11 38.53
N GLU A 347 -16.67 14.17 37.51
CA GLU A 347 -18.09 13.80 37.61
C GLU A 347 -18.33 12.36 37.20
N GLU A 348 -19.54 11.83 37.39
CA GLU A 348 -19.94 10.46 37.12
C GLU A 348 -19.67 10.01 35.66
N LYS A 349 -19.65 10.94 34.72
CA LYS A 349 -19.41 10.71 33.28
C LYS A 349 -18.06 11.19 32.78
N THR A 350 -17.17 11.66 33.61
CA THR A 350 -15.87 12.17 33.21
C THR A 350 -15.01 11.07 32.62
N THR A 351 -14.49 11.26 31.41
CA THR A 351 -13.59 10.35 30.71
C THR A 351 -12.13 10.79 30.83
N LEU A 352 -11.17 9.93 30.50
CA LEU A 352 -9.76 10.32 30.43
C LEU A 352 -9.52 11.46 29.41
N MET A 353 -10.26 11.46 28.32
CA MET A 353 -10.18 12.52 27.30
C MET A 353 -10.70 13.88 27.79
N ASP A 354 -11.65 13.88 28.72
CA ASP A 354 -12.12 15.12 29.33
C ASP A 354 -11.06 15.73 30.26
N ILE A 355 -10.31 14.90 30.97
CA ILE A 355 -9.15 15.35 31.77
C ILE A 355 -8.06 15.94 30.87
N VAL A 356 -7.74 15.27 29.75
CA VAL A 356 -6.78 15.80 28.75
C VAL A 356 -7.20 17.20 28.29
N LYS A 357 -8.47 17.37 27.91
CA LYS A 357 -9.01 18.69 27.47
C LYS A 357 -8.96 19.77 28.55
N GLN A 358 -9.21 19.40 29.83
CA GLN A 358 -9.10 20.36 30.94
C GLN A 358 -7.65 20.85 31.10
N ILE A 359 -6.65 19.97 30.92
CA ILE A 359 -5.23 20.33 30.99
C ILE A 359 -4.82 21.22 29.80
N GLU A 360 -5.31 20.92 28.60
CA GLU A 360 -4.97 21.70 27.39
C GLU A 360 -5.58 23.10 27.36
N GLN A 361 -6.65 23.35 28.14
CA GLN A 361 -7.34 24.64 28.20
C GLN A 361 -6.81 25.56 29.31
N SER A 362 -5.87 25.09 30.14
CA SER A 362 -5.23 25.83 31.24
C SER A 362 -3.87 26.37 30.81
#